data_6249b21fbd97774ad46dee680c5b1e15
#
_entry.id   6249b21fbd97774ad46dee680c5b1e15
#
_cell.length_a   1.000
_cell.length_b   1.000
_cell.length_c   1.000
_cell.angle_alpha   90.00
_cell.angle_beta   90.00
_cell.angle_gamma   90.00
#
_symmetry.space_group_name_H-M   'P 1'
#
loop_
_entity.id
_entity.type
_entity.pdbx_description
1 polymer ?
#
loop_
_entity_poly.entity_id
_entity_poly.type
_entity_poly.pdbx_seq_one_letter_code
_entity_poly.pdbx_strand_id
1 'polypeptide(L)'
;PVLIVYLLSITAWQNIWMSISILVLIFLPLISFFLIKKLDFDTREQVDPTDSEIKEIKQWKRIEVIKDYRFYIVCLNMLAMPWIATGVFVYQSFITEAKEWGSFVIAQSFMVYSILSVLTLLGSGFLIDKFTSRKLLIFMNIPLLISTLVLFYFNSPITSFIFLGLIGISNGLANVLGSSSWAEIYGVKFIGSIKALTTALMVFSTAFGTALFGLLIDKGFSIEQIAMVSFVYILISLILLFFVRNKLNPQYI
;
A
#
# COMPACT_ATOMS: atom_id res chain seq x y z
N PRO A 1 -14.34 -5.17 -10.70
CA PRO A 1 -13.79 -6.01 -11.79
C PRO A 1 -14.85 -6.89 -12.42
N VAL A 2 -15.61 -7.70 -11.66
CA VAL A 2 -16.63 -8.62 -12.20
C VAL A 2 -17.67 -7.90 -13.06
N LEU A 3 -18.19 -6.75 -12.59
CA LEU A 3 -19.13 -5.94 -13.38
C LEU A 3 -18.53 -5.48 -14.70
N ILE A 4 -17.26 -5.06 -14.72
CA ILE A 4 -16.58 -4.61 -15.95
C ILE A 4 -16.37 -5.78 -16.90
N VAL A 5 -15.96 -6.95 -16.41
CA VAL A 5 -15.82 -8.17 -17.24
C VAL A 5 -17.16 -8.56 -17.86
N TYR A 6 -18.24 -8.50 -17.09
CA TYR A 6 -19.59 -8.74 -17.59
C TYR A 6 -20.03 -7.70 -18.63
N LEU A 7 -19.79 -6.42 -18.37
CA LEU A 7 -20.12 -5.35 -19.32
C LEU A 7 -19.32 -5.45 -20.62
N LEU A 8 -18.05 -5.86 -20.54
CA LEU A 8 -17.20 -6.08 -21.74
C LEU A 8 -17.70 -7.24 -22.61
N SER A 9 -18.45 -8.20 -22.04
CA SER A 9 -19.07 -9.27 -22.83
C SER A 9 -20.30 -8.81 -23.63
N ILE A 10 -20.89 -7.66 -23.26
CA ILE A 10 -22.13 -7.15 -23.85
C ILE A 10 -21.90 -5.91 -24.70
N THR A 11 -20.90 -5.08 -24.36
CA THR A 11 -20.69 -3.77 -25.02
C THR A 11 -19.19 -3.46 -25.18
N ALA A 12 -18.89 -2.53 -26.10
CA ALA A 12 -17.53 -2.09 -26.36
C ALA A 12 -16.96 -1.32 -25.13
N TRP A 13 -15.66 -1.45 -24.90
CA TRP A 13 -14.96 -0.82 -23.79
C TRP A 13 -15.12 0.73 -23.76
N GLN A 14 -15.22 1.36 -24.94
CA GLN A 14 -15.44 2.80 -25.08
C GLN A 14 -16.72 3.25 -24.41
N ASN A 15 -17.83 2.51 -24.59
CA ASN A 15 -19.13 2.81 -24.04
C ASN A 15 -19.11 2.69 -22.49
N ILE A 16 -18.37 1.73 -21.98
CA ILE A 16 -18.20 1.55 -20.52
C ILE A 16 -17.47 2.75 -19.93
N TRP A 17 -16.35 3.16 -20.53
CA TRP A 17 -15.60 4.32 -20.05
C TRP A 17 -16.38 5.63 -20.17
N MET A 18 -17.14 5.80 -21.27
CA MET A 18 -18.00 6.97 -21.43
C MET A 18 -19.08 7.03 -20.35
N SER A 19 -19.73 5.91 -20.05
CA SER A 19 -20.74 5.82 -18.99
C SER A 19 -20.18 6.14 -17.61
N ILE A 20 -18.99 5.60 -17.27
CA ILE A 20 -18.29 5.89 -16.02
C ILE A 20 -17.91 7.37 -15.95
N SER A 21 -17.40 7.94 -17.04
CA SER A 21 -17.01 9.36 -17.09
C SER A 21 -18.20 10.29 -16.84
N ILE A 22 -19.35 10.03 -17.47
CA ILE A 22 -20.58 10.80 -17.27
C ILE A 22 -21.05 10.66 -15.82
N LEU A 23 -21.03 9.46 -15.26
CA LEU A 23 -21.43 9.22 -13.88
C LEU A 23 -20.55 10.02 -12.91
N VAL A 24 -19.23 9.97 -13.05
CA VAL A 24 -18.30 10.73 -12.20
C VAL A 24 -18.51 12.23 -12.35
N LEU A 25 -18.71 12.73 -13.59
CA LEU A 25 -18.88 14.14 -13.89
C LEU A 25 -20.18 14.72 -13.27
N ILE A 26 -21.21 13.90 -13.13
CA ILE A 26 -22.50 14.30 -12.51
C ILE A 26 -22.44 14.14 -10.98
N PHE A 27 -22.04 12.96 -10.50
CA PHE A 27 -22.14 12.63 -9.08
C PHE A 27 -21.10 13.33 -8.21
N LEU A 28 -19.87 13.55 -8.71
CA LEU A 28 -18.80 14.13 -7.90
C LEU A 28 -19.08 15.60 -7.53
N PRO A 29 -19.51 16.49 -8.46
CA PRO A 29 -19.93 17.85 -8.10
C PRO A 29 -21.15 17.87 -7.19
N LEU A 30 -22.15 16.99 -7.43
CA LEU A 30 -23.34 16.87 -6.60
C LEU A 30 -22.99 16.51 -5.15
N ILE A 31 -22.22 15.46 -4.95
CA ILE A 31 -21.76 15.04 -3.61
C ILE A 31 -20.94 16.14 -2.95
N SER A 32 -20.01 16.77 -3.67
CA SER A 32 -19.19 17.86 -3.15
C SER A 32 -20.06 19.04 -2.71
N PHE A 33 -21.06 19.42 -3.51
CA PHE A 33 -21.98 20.51 -3.17
C PHE A 33 -22.79 20.22 -1.89
N PHE A 34 -23.33 19.00 -1.76
CA PHE A 34 -24.10 18.62 -0.58
C PHE A 34 -23.23 18.47 0.67
N LEU A 35 -22.01 17.93 0.56
CA LEU A 35 -21.07 17.77 1.68
C LEU A 35 -20.54 19.13 2.15
N ILE A 36 -20.13 20.01 1.23
CA ILE A 36 -19.58 21.33 1.58
C ILE A 36 -20.65 22.19 2.26
N LYS A 37 -21.92 22.12 1.79
CA LYS A 37 -23.03 22.86 2.40
C LYS A 37 -23.39 22.37 3.82
N LYS A 38 -23.02 21.14 4.16
CA LYS A 38 -23.30 20.51 5.46
C LYS A 38 -22.14 20.57 6.44
N LEU A 39 -20.91 20.79 5.94
CA LEU A 39 -19.73 21.02 6.76
C LEU A 39 -19.66 22.51 7.09
N ASP A 40 -20.19 22.90 8.25
CA ASP A 40 -19.78 24.13 8.91
C ASP A 40 -18.28 24.01 9.16
N PHE A 41 -17.50 24.79 8.40
CA PHE A 41 -16.07 24.97 8.66
C PHE A 41 -15.92 25.88 9.90
N ASP A 42 -16.46 25.45 11.02
CA ASP A 42 -16.18 26.12 12.27
C ASP A 42 -14.75 25.78 12.67
N THR A 43 -13.93 26.75 12.39
CA THR A 43 -12.68 27.18 13.00
C THR A 43 -12.07 26.21 14.00
N ARG A 44 -10.91 25.68 13.60
CA ARG A 44 -9.73 25.44 14.44
C ARG A 44 -9.96 25.72 15.94
N GLU A 45 -10.32 24.72 16.69
CA GLU A 45 -9.96 24.69 18.09
C GLU A 45 -8.43 24.74 18.13
N GLN A 46 -7.89 25.92 18.46
CA GLN A 46 -6.55 26.02 18.96
C GLN A 46 -6.56 25.22 20.26
N VAL A 47 -5.97 24.03 20.23
CA VAL A 47 -5.66 23.29 21.43
C VAL A 47 -4.66 24.18 22.18
N ASP A 48 -5.15 24.87 23.20
CA ASP A 48 -4.29 25.55 24.16
C ASP A 48 -3.33 24.52 24.74
N PRO A 49 -2.04 24.77 24.70
CA PRO A 49 -1.07 23.91 25.36
C PRO A 49 -1.15 24.15 26.88
N THR A 50 -2.07 23.45 27.52
CA THR A 50 -2.08 23.39 28.99
C THR A 50 -0.89 22.57 29.45
N ASP A 51 -0.05 23.22 30.22
CA ASP A 51 1.08 22.79 31.03
C ASP A 51 1.07 21.29 31.41
N SER A 52 1.77 20.51 30.65
CA SER A 52 2.50 19.34 31.13
C SER A 52 3.85 19.38 30.39
N GLU A 53 4.93 19.03 31.05
CA GLU A 53 6.28 18.89 30.46
C GLU A 53 6.25 17.91 29.27
N ILE A 54 5.72 18.36 28.16
CA ILE A 54 5.70 17.59 26.91
C ILE A 54 7.12 17.68 26.40
N LYS A 55 7.92 16.62 26.63
CA LYS A 55 9.20 16.46 25.95
C LYS A 55 8.98 16.68 24.48
N GLU A 56 9.47 17.79 23.96
CA GLU A 56 9.29 18.15 22.56
C GLU A 56 10.00 17.12 21.66
N ILE A 57 9.24 16.52 20.75
CA ILE A 57 9.82 15.62 19.76
C ILE A 57 10.65 16.44 18.80
N LYS A 58 11.90 16.02 18.55
CA LYS A 58 12.79 16.62 17.56
C LYS A 58 12.12 16.66 16.18
N GLN A 59 12.03 17.84 15.60
CA GLN A 59 11.45 18.08 14.28
C GLN A 59 12.54 18.00 13.20
N TRP A 60 12.58 16.90 12.46
CA TRP A 60 13.63 16.62 11.49
C TRP A 60 13.40 17.35 10.16
N LYS A 61 14.43 17.99 9.64
CA LYS A 61 14.45 18.53 8.27
C LYS A 61 14.75 17.41 7.26
N ARG A 62 14.28 17.56 6.00
CA ARG A 62 14.48 16.56 4.93
C ARG A 62 15.94 16.12 4.78
N ILE A 63 16.91 17.04 4.89
CA ILE A 63 18.34 16.73 4.77
C ILE A 63 18.84 15.84 5.92
N GLU A 64 18.33 16.05 7.12
CA GLU A 64 18.66 15.21 8.28
C GLU A 64 18.08 13.80 8.12
N VAL A 65 16.84 13.71 7.61
CA VAL A 65 16.18 12.41 7.33
C VAL A 65 16.96 11.61 6.30
N ILE A 66 17.43 12.23 5.22
CA ILE A 66 18.25 11.56 4.17
C ILE A 66 19.58 11.04 4.74
N LYS A 67 20.12 11.66 5.79
CA LYS A 67 21.36 11.21 6.45
C LYS A 67 21.11 10.10 7.48
N ASP A 68 19.85 9.84 7.83
CA ASP A 68 19.50 8.83 8.83
C ASP A 68 19.37 7.44 8.17
N TYR A 69 20.19 6.47 8.58
CA TYR A 69 20.11 5.10 8.07
C TYR A 69 18.77 4.41 8.32
N ARG A 70 18.04 4.82 9.40
CA ARG A 70 16.71 4.29 9.73
C ARG A 70 15.70 4.58 8.63
N PHE A 71 15.82 5.75 7.99
CA PHE A 71 15.00 6.14 6.84
C PHE A 71 15.07 5.10 5.72
N TYR A 72 16.26 4.67 5.36
CA TYR A 72 16.44 3.71 4.25
C TYR A 72 15.89 2.33 4.59
N ILE A 73 16.01 1.88 5.84
CA ILE A 73 15.46 0.58 6.27
C ILE A 73 13.93 0.62 6.27
N VAL A 74 13.33 1.70 6.76
CA VAL A 74 11.88 1.88 6.72
C VAL A 74 11.39 2.03 5.28
N CYS A 75 12.11 2.78 4.43
CA CYS A 75 11.82 2.87 3.00
C CYS A 75 11.87 1.50 2.33
N LEU A 76 12.91 0.70 2.56
CA LEU A 76 13.02 -0.64 1.98
C LEU A 76 11.79 -1.50 2.28
N ASN A 77 11.29 -1.42 3.52
CA ASN A 77 10.07 -2.12 3.91
C ASN A 77 8.81 -1.53 3.23
N MET A 78 8.66 -0.20 3.24
CA MET A 78 7.49 0.47 2.67
C MET A 78 7.41 0.35 1.13
N LEU A 79 8.55 0.24 0.46
CA LEU A 79 8.60 0.12 -1.00
C LEU A 79 8.26 -1.29 -1.50
N ALA A 80 8.25 -2.32 -0.63
CA ALA A 80 7.88 -3.69 -1.01
C ALA A 80 6.49 -3.76 -1.65
N MET A 81 5.49 -3.15 -1.00
CA MET A 81 4.11 -3.18 -1.46
C MET A 81 3.93 -2.51 -2.84
N PRO A 82 4.41 -1.28 -3.11
CA PRO A 82 4.27 -0.63 -4.41
C PRO A 82 4.84 -1.43 -5.58
N TRP A 83 6.08 -1.94 -5.48
CA TRP A 83 6.67 -2.63 -6.63
C TRP A 83 6.09 -4.02 -6.86
N ILE A 84 5.81 -4.78 -5.79
CA ILE A 84 5.28 -6.14 -5.92
C ILE A 84 3.83 -6.09 -6.41
N ALA A 85 2.97 -5.27 -5.78
CA ALA A 85 1.58 -5.16 -6.19
C ALA A 85 1.45 -4.62 -7.63
N THR A 86 2.25 -3.63 -8.02
CA THR A 86 2.23 -3.12 -9.39
C THR A 86 2.69 -4.20 -10.38
N GLY A 87 3.77 -4.93 -10.07
CA GLY A 87 4.20 -6.06 -10.89
C GLY A 87 3.09 -7.11 -11.06
N VAL A 88 2.45 -7.51 -9.97
CA VAL A 88 1.32 -8.46 -10.01
C VAL A 88 0.15 -7.93 -10.85
N PHE A 89 -0.23 -6.66 -10.71
CA PHE A 89 -1.37 -6.10 -11.42
C PHE A 89 -1.11 -5.88 -12.91
N VAL A 90 0.09 -5.44 -13.27
CA VAL A 90 0.47 -5.24 -14.67
C VAL A 90 0.60 -6.58 -15.40
N TYR A 91 1.20 -7.57 -14.76
CA TYR A 91 1.42 -8.89 -15.34
C TYR A 91 0.40 -9.95 -14.88
N GLN A 92 -0.80 -9.50 -14.46
CA GLN A 92 -1.86 -10.40 -13.99
C GLN A 92 -2.26 -11.47 -15.03
N SER A 93 -2.25 -11.13 -16.33
CA SER A 93 -2.57 -12.08 -17.40
C SER A 93 -1.54 -13.21 -17.46
N PHE A 94 -0.25 -12.88 -17.40
CA PHE A 94 0.83 -13.86 -17.32
C PHE A 94 0.70 -14.78 -16.10
N ILE A 95 0.40 -14.20 -14.91
CA ILE A 95 0.20 -14.97 -13.68
C ILE A 95 -1.00 -15.91 -13.83
N THR A 96 -2.12 -15.40 -14.38
CA THR A 96 -3.36 -16.15 -14.56
C THR A 96 -3.16 -17.33 -15.50
N GLU A 97 -2.42 -17.14 -16.59
CA GLU A 97 -2.08 -18.17 -17.57
C GLU A 97 -1.12 -19.22 -16.98
N ALA A 98 -0.02 -18.76 -16.33
CA ALA A 98 0.97 -19.65 -15.74
C ALA A 98 0.40 -20.51 -14.60
N LYS A 99 -0.61 -20.03 -13.88
CA LYS A 99 -1.29 -20.75 -12.77
C LYS A 99 -2.56 -21.47 -13.21
N GLU A 100 -2.92 -21.38 -14.50
CA GLU A 100 -4.16 -21.93 -15.04
C GLU A 100 -5.43 -21.43 -14.31
N TRP A 101 -5.36 -20.20 -13.76
CA TRP A 101 -6.51 -19.57 -13.13
C TRP A 101 -7.41 -18.97 -14.20
N GLY A 102 -8.68 -19.29 -14.21
CA GLY A 102 -9.60 -18.68 -15.16
C GLY A 102 -9.72 -17.15 -14.95
N SER A 103 -9.88 -16.41 -16.06
CA SER A 103 -10.02 -14.94 -16.02
C SER A 103 -11.19 -14.46 -15.14
N PHE A 104 -12.25 -15.25 -15.01
CA PHE A 104 -13.37 -14.97 -14.12
C PHE A 104 -12.97 -15.14 -12.65
N VAL A 105 -12.18 -16.15 -12.32
CA VAL A 105 -11.68 -16.41 -10.96
C VAL A 105 -10.79 -15.28 -10.48
N ILE A 106 -9.87 -14.82 -11.34
CA ILE A 106 -8.99 -13.69 -10.97
C ILE A 106 -9.80 -12.39 -10.77
N ALA A 107 -10.82 -12.15 -11.61
CA ALA A 107 -11.70 -11.00 -11.44
C ALA A 107 -12.48 -11.02 -10.11
N GLN A 108 -12.94 -12.19 -9.68
CA GLN A 108 -13.56 -12.38 -8.34
C GLN A 108 -12.55 -12.19 -7.22
N SER A 109 -11.32 -12.67 -7.38
CA SER A 109 -10.25 -12.52 -6.39
C SER A 109 -9.88 -11.05 -6.16
N PHE A 110 -9.98 -10.18 -7.16
CA PHE A 110 -9.87 -8.73 -7.01
C PHE A 110 -10.97 -8.11 -6.14
N MET A 111 -12.15 -8.72 -6.07
CA MET A 111 -13.18 -8.27 -5.11
C MET A 111 -12.73 -8.55 -3.68
N VAL A 112 -12.18 -9.74 -3.41
CA VAL A 112 -11.63 -10.08 -2.10
C VAL A 112 -10.48 -9.14 -1.72
N TYR A 113 -9.55 -8.87 -2.65
CA TYR A 113 -8.51 -7.85 -2.48
C TYR A 113 -9.09 -6.52 -2.03
N SER A 114 -10.08 -6.01 -2.76
CA SER A 114 -10.67 -4.69 -2.49
C SER A 114 -11.38 -4.64 -1.13
N ILE A 115 -12.16 -5.66 -0.82
CA ILE A 115 -12.88 -5.75 0.47
C ILE A 115 -11.89 -5.80 1.63
N LEU A 116 -10.91 -6.70 1.58
CA LEU A 116 -9.92 -6.84 2.64
C LEU A 116 -9.01 -5.61 2.76
N SER A 117 -8.68 -4.95 1.64
CA SER A 117 -7.91 -3.70 1.68
C SER A 117 -8.67 -2.59 2.41
N VAL A 118 -9.96 -2.40 2.12
CA VAL A 118 -10.79 -1.39 2.79
C VAL A 118 -11.02 -1.73 4.26
N LEU A 119 -11.36 -2.98 4.57
CA LEU A 119 -11.55 -3.42 5.96
C LEU A 119 -10.28 -3.25 6.80
N THR A 120 -9.13 -3.60 6.23
CA THR A 120 -7.84 -3.45 6.91
C THR A 120 -7.46 -1.97 7.05
N LEU A 121 -7.71 -1.14 6.03
CA LEU A 121 -7.49 0.30 6.09
C LEU A 121 -8.28 0.93 7.26
N LEU A 122 -9.57 0.62 7.36
CA LEU A 122 -10.42 1.12 8.46
C LEU A 122 -9.99 0.56 9.82
N GLY A 123 -9.71 -0.73 9.90
CA GLY A 123 -9.27 -1.39 11.12
C GLY A 123 -7.88 -0.95 11.60
N SER A 124 -6.99 -0.58 10.68
CA SER A 124 -5.64 -0.14 11.02
C SER A 124 -5.60 1.20 11.77
N GLY A 125 -6.60 2.06 11.61
CA GLY A 125 -6.75 3.26 12.43
C GLY A 125 -6.84 2.91 13.93
N PHE A 126 -7.75 2.00 14.29
CA PHE A 126 -7.89 1.55 15.69
C PHE A 126 -6.62 0.85 16.22
N LEU A 127 -5.89 0.13 15.35
CA LEU A 127 -4.65 -0.52 15.75
C LEU A 127 -3.54 0.51 16.02
N ILE A 128 -3.46 1.58 15.25
CA ILE A 128 -2.47 2.66 15.45
C ILE A 128 -2.73 3.39 16.75
N ASP A 129 -3.99 3.70 17.06
CA ASP A 129 -4.35 4.35 18.31
C ASP A 129 -3.93 3.52 19.53
N LYS A 130 -3.97 2.20 19.42
CA LYS A 130 -3.61 1.28 20.51
C LYS A 130 -2.12 0.95 20.57
N PHE A 131 -1.44 0.75 19.42
CA PHE A 131 -0.09 0.15 19.37
C PHE A 131 0.99 1.06 18.80
N THR A 132 0.67 2.22 18.29
CA THR A 132 1.55 3.13 17.54
C THR A 132 1.94 2.63 16.16
N SER A 133 2.05 3.52 15.18
CA SER A 133 2.29 3.15 13.78
C SER A 133 3.66 2.49 13.56
N ARG A 134 4.71 2.97 14.24
CA ARG A 134 6.07 2.42 14.13
C ARG A 134 6.18 0.96 14.58
N LYS A 135 5.40 0.54 15.62
CA LYS A 135 5.39 -0.87 16.07
C LYS A 135 4.67 -1.77 15.06
N LEU A 136 3.68 -1.22 14.36
CA LEU A 136 2.89 -1.94 13.38
C LEU A 136 3.60 -2.10 12.02
N LEU A 137 4.66 -1.33 11.75
CA LEU A 137 5.41 -1.41 10.49
C LEU A 137 5.88 -2.82 10.15
N ILE A 138 6.25 -3.62 11.16
CA ILE A 138 6.72 -4.99 10.95
C ILE A 138 5.61 -5.91 10.43
N PHE A 139 4.36 -5.65 10.85
CA PHE A 139 3.21 -6.45 10.48
C PHE A 139 2.68 -6.10 9.08
N MET A 140 3.06 -4.95 8.53
CA MET A 140 2.57 -4.44 7.25
C MET A 140 2.81 -5.41 6.09
N ASN A 141 4.00 -5.99 6.03
CA ASN A 141 4.42 -6.85 4.92
C ASN A 141 4.40 -8.35 5.23
N ILE A 142 3.94 -8.77 6.43
CA ILE A 142 3.76 -10.21 6.74
C ILE A 142 2.71 -10.84 5.82
N PRO A 143 1.51 -10.23 5.59
CA PRO A 143 0.56 -10.79 4.65
C PRO A 143 1.12 -10.85 3.22
N LEU A 144 1.89 -9.83 2.80
CA LEU A 144 2.54 -9.80 1.50
C LEU A 144 3.59 -10.93 1.37
N LEU A 145 4.37 -11.20 2.43
CA LEU A 145 5.31 -12.31 2.47
C LEU A 145 4.59 -13.66 2.31
N ILE A 146 3.49 -13.87 3.03
CA ILE A 146 2.68 -15.09 2.92
C ILE A 146 2.07 -15.20 1.53
N SER A 147 1.63 -14.11 0.92
CA SER A 147 1.06 -14.12 -0.43
C SER A 147 2.06 -14.61 -1.48
N THR A 148 3.33 -14.24 -1.37
CA THR A 148 4.38 -14.74 -2.29
C THR A 148 4.61 -16.23 -2.12
N LEU A 149 4.52 -16.78 -0.91
CA LEU A 149 4.58 -18.23 -0.67
C LEU A 149 3.36 -18.95 -1.24
N VAL A 150 2.15 -18.37 -1.10
CA VAL A 150 0.95 -18.93 -1.72
C VAL A 150 1.10 -18.99 -3.24
N LEU A 151 1.61 -17.94 -3.86
CA LEU A 151 1.88 -17.91 -5.29
C LEU A 151 2.94 -18.93 -5.72
N PHE A 152 3.96 -19.16 -4.87
CA PHE A 152 5.02 -20.12 -5.13
C PHE A 152 4.55 -21.58 -5.08
N TYR A 153 3.81 -21.96 -4.02
CA TYR A 153 3.50 -23.38 -3.75
C TYR A 153 2.21 -23.89 -4.35
N PHE A 154 1.24 -23.03 -4.64
CA PHE A 154 -0.12 -23.45 -4.98
C PHE A 154 -0.55 -22.97 -6.36
N ASN A 155 -1.24 -23.88 -7.11
CA ASN A 155 -1.79 -23.58 -8.43
C ASN A 155 -3.32 -23.62 -8.49
N SER A 156 -3.98 -24.14 -7.43
CA SER A 156 -5.44 -24.22 -7.41
C SER A 156 -6.11 -22.85 -7.58
N PRO A 157 -7.19 -22.72 -8.38
CA PRO A 157 -7.91 -21.46 -8.58
C PRO A 157 -8.37 -20.79 -7.28
N ILE A 158 -8.71 -21.55 -6.24
CA ILE A 158 -9.10 -21.00 -4.94
C ILE A 158 -7.96 -20.23 -4.26
N THR A 159 -6.72 -20.56 -4.55
CA THR A 159 -5.55 -19.88 -3.96
C THR A 159 -5.36 -18.47 -4.48
N SER A 160 -5.96 -18.11 -5.64
CA SER A 160 -5.98 -16.75 -6.15
C SER A 160 -6.70 -15.77 -5.20
N PHE A 161 -7.77 -16.25 -4.52
CA PHE A 161 -8.49 -15.46 -3.52
C PHE A 161 -7.64 -15.21 -2.28
N ILE A 162 -6.88 -16.21 -1.82
CA ILE A 162 -5.97 -16.09 -0.68
C ILE A 162 -4.81 -15.16 -1.06
N PHE A 163 -4.22 -15.36 -2.23
CA PHE A 163 -3.11 -14.55 -2.75
C PHE A 163 -3.47 -13.06 -2.82
N LEU A 164 -4.53 -12.73 -3.56
CA LEU A 164 -4.96 -11.33 -3.70
C LEU A 164 -5.54 -10.77 -2.39
N GLY A 165 -6.21 -11.58 -1.59
CA GLY A 165 -6.70 -11.18 -0.28
C GLY A 165 -5.57 -10.73 0.67
N LEU A 166 -4.48 -11.49 0.73
CA LEU A 166 -3.29 -11.16 1.53
C LEU A 166 -2.59 -9.88 1.02
N ILE A 167 -2.51 -9.69 -0.30
CA ILE A 167 -2.04 -8.43 -0.88
C ILE A 167 -2.96 -7.28 -0.45
N GLY A 168 -4.28 -7.48 -0.46
CA GLY A 168 -5.26 -6.49 -0.01
C GLY A 168 -5.06 -6.08 1.45
N ILE A 169 -4.83 -7.04 2.36
CA ILE A 169 -4.53 -6.76 3.77
C ILE A 169 -3.25 -5.91 3.88
N SER A 170 -2.18 -6.30 3.20
CA SER A 170 -0.92 -5.55 3.21
C SER A 170 -1.10 -4.14 2.64
N ASN A 171 -1.89 -3.98 1.57
CA ASN A 171 -2.20 -2.69 0.98
C ASN A 171 -2.97 -1.77 1.93
N GLY A 172 -3.97 -2.30 2.64
CA GLY A 172 -4.72 -1.55 3.65
C GLY A 172 -3.82 -1.02 4.77
N LEU A 173 -2.92 -1.86 5.31
CA LEU A 173 -1.91 -1.45 6.29
C LEU A 173 -0.93 -0.41 5.72
N ALA A 174 -0.42 -0.62 4.51
CA ALA A 174 0.55 0.27 3.88
C ALA A 174 0.02 1.70 3.68
N ASN A 175 -1.25 1.84 3.31
CA ASN A 175 -1.88 3.15 3.10
C ASN A 175 -1.93 4.00 4.37
N VAL A 176 -2.19 3.40 5.53
CA VAL A 176 -2.27 4.13 6.81
C VAL A 176 -0.89 4.29 7.43
N LEU A 177 -0.13 3.20 7.55
CA LEU A 177 1.20 3.20 8.16
C LEU A 177 2.21 4.04 7.37
N GLY A 178 2.08 4.08 6.04
CA GLY A 178 2.95 4.86 5.15
C GLY A 178 2.93 6.36 5.39
N SER A 179 1.86 6.88 6.02
CA SER A 179 1.82 8.31 6.38
C SER A 179 2.05 8.56 7.86
N SER A 180 1.45 7.76 8.73
CA SER A 180 1.51 7.96 10.19
C SER A 180 2.89 7.65 10.78
N SER A 181 3.59 6.64 10.26
CA SER A 181 4.92 6.27 10.77
C SER A 181 5.96 7.36 10.57
N TRP A 182 5.94 8.09 9.44
CA TRP A 182 6.88 9.18 9.21
C TRP A 182 6.66 10.35 10.17
N ALA A 183 5.41 10.69 10.45
CA ALA A 183 5.05 11.72 11.41
C ALA A 183 5.50 11.34 12.83
N GLU A 184 5.35 10.07 13.20
CA GLU A 184 5.73 9.56 14.51
C GLU A 184 7.25 9.50 14.71
N ILE A 185 8.02 9.14 13.67
CA ILE A 185 9.49 9.00 13.78
C ILE A 185 10.20 10.34 13.66
N TYR A 186 9.76 11.21 12.74
CA TYR A 186 10.49 12.43 12.37
C TYR A 186 9.80 13.75 12.74
N GLY A 187 8.62 13.67 13.35
CA GLY A 187 7.83 14.83 13.73
C GLY A 187 6.96 15.38 12.59
N VAL A 188 6.07 16.30 12.94
CA VAL A 188 5.01 16.80 12.04
C VAL A 188 5.37 18.09 11.31
N LYS A 189 6.31 18.91 11.86
CA LYS A 189 6.61 20.26 11.36
C LYS A 189 7.05 20.29 9.89
N PHE A 190 7.87 19.32 9.48
CA PHE A 190 8.40 19.23 8.10
C PHE A 190 7.88 18.01 7.34
N ILE A 191 6.78 17.41 7.82
CA ILE A 191 6.25 16.15 7.28
C ILE A 191 5.91 16.24 5.78
N GLY A 192 5.46 17.40 5.29
CA GLY A 192 5.16 17.60 3.87
C GLY A 192 6.37 17.35 2.97
N SER A 193 7.56 17.84 3.36
CA SER A 193 8.80 17.65 2.59
C SER A 193 9.32 16.20 2.67
N ILE A 194 9.08 15.51 3.78
CA ILE A 194 9.44 14.10 3.96
C ILE A 194 8.49 13.22 3.13
N LYS A 195 7.17 13.50 3.18
CA LYS A 195 6.18 12.80 2.36
C LYS A 195 6.43 12.98 0.86
N ALA A 196 6.81 14.17 0.41
CA ALA A 196 7.16 14.40 -1.00
C ALA A 196 8.31 13.47 -1.44
N LEU A 197 9.35 13.33 -0.61
CA LEU A 197 10.47 12.42 -0.90
C LEU A 197 10.01 10.95 -0.92
N THR A 198 9.26 10.51 0.09
CA THR A 198 8.81 9.11 0.17
C THR A 198 7.81 8.77 -0.92
N THR A 199 6.93 9.71 -1.31
CA THR A 199 6.01 9.53 -2.44
C THR A 199 6.78 9.40 -3.76
N ALA A 200 7.81 10.21 -3.99
CA ALA A 200 8.68 10.07 -5.16
C ALA A 200 9.35 8.69 -5.22
N LEU A 201 9.84 8.18 -4.08
CA LEU A 201 10.40 6.83 -3.98
C LEU A 201 9.35 5.75 -4.24
N MET A 202 8.10 5.93 -3.77
CA MET A 202 7.00 4.99 -4.04
C MET A 202 6.67 4.94 -5.54
N VAL A 203 6.59 6.10 -6.22
CA VAL A 203 6.36 6.16 -7.67
C VAL A 203 7.51 5.48 -8.43
N PHE A 204 8.76 5.74 -8.04
CA PHE A 204 9.91 5.03 -8.60
C PHE A 204 9.81 3.52 -8.37
N SER A 205 9.38 3.10 -7.18
CA SER A 205 9.21 1.69 -6.84
C SER A 205 8.15 1.00 -7.70
N THR A 206 7.04 1.67 -8.05
CA THR A 206 6.03 1.11 -8.97
C THR A 206 6.61 0.91 -10.38
N ALA A 207 7.35 1.89 -10.89
CA ALA A 207 8.03 1.79 -12.17
C ALA A 207 9.09 0.67 -12.17
N PHE A 208 9.88 0.58 -11.09
CA PHE A 208 10.85 -0.50 -10.88
C PHE A 208 10.18 -1.87 -10.88
N GLY A 209 9.04 -2.02 -10.18
CA GLY A 209 8.28 -3.27 -10.14
C GLY A 209 7.83 -3.72 -11.52
N THR A 210 7.26 -2.81 -12.31
CA THR A 210 6.85 -3.10 -13.69
C THR A 210 8.06 -3.53 -14.55
N ALA A 211 9.16 -2.77 -14.48
CA ALA A 211 10.37 -3.06 -15.25
C ALA A 211 11.03 -4.39 -14.83
N LEU A 212 11.10 -4.65 -13.52
CA LEU A 212 11.72 -5.88 -13.00
C LEU A 212 10.91 -7.12 -13.39
N PHE A 213 9.59 -7.10 -13.21
CA PHE A 213 8.74 -8.23 -13.61
C PHE A 213 8.87 -8.48 -15.11
N GLY A 214 8.77 -7.44 -15.96
CA GLY A 214 8.92 -7.59 -17.41
C GLY A 214 10.27 -8.19 -17.78
N LEU A 215 11.37 -7.67 -17.24
CA LEU A 215 12.72 -8.15 -17.49
C LEU A 215 12.90 -9.63 -17.08
N LEU A 216 12.32 -10.04 -15.96
CA LEU A 216 12.40 -11.43 -15.50
C LEU A 216 11.58 -12.35 -16.42
N ILE A 217 10.38 -11.93 -16.81
CA ILE A 217 9.51 -12.67 -17.73
C ILE A 217 10.19 -12.81 -19.10
N ASP A 218 10.75 -11.73 -19.65
CA ASP A 218 11.46 -11.73 -20.93
C ASP A 218 12.70 -12.65 -20.93
N LYS A 219 13.33 -12.83 -19.76
CA LYS A 219 14.41 -13.79 -19.55
C LYS A 219 13.94 -15.22 -19.33
N GLY A 220 12.65 -15.50 -19.39
CA GLY A 220 12.08 -16.83 -19.21
C GLY A 220 11.94 -17.30 -17.77
N PHE A 221 11.98 -16.38 -16.78
CA PHE A 221 11.72 -16.76 -15.40
C PHE A 221 10.25 -17.16 -15.21
N SER A 222 10.02 -18.27 -14.51
CA SER A 222 8.66 -18.68 -14.14
C SER A 222 8.07 -17.77 -13.06
N ILE A 223 6.75 -17.82 -12.91
CA ILE A 223 6.07 -17.03 -11.87
C ILE A 223 6.52 -17.42 -10.45
N GLU A 224 6.85 -18.68 -10.24
CA GLU A 224 7.39 -19.17 -8.96
C GLU A 224 8.75 -18.54 -8.65
N GLN A 225 9.61 -18.41 -9.64
CA GLN A 225 10.91 -17.76 -9.48
C GLN A 225 10.75 -16.27 -9.17
N ILE A 226 9.81 -15.59 -9.82
CA ILE A 226 9.49 -14.19 -9.55
C ILE A 226 8.90 -14.02 -8.13
N ALA A 227 8.03 -14.95 -7.71
CA ALA A 227 7.51 -14.99 -6.36
C ALA A 227 8.62 -15.18 -5.32
N MET A 228 9.62 -16.03 -5.61
CA MET A 228 10.77 -16.24 -4.72
C MET A 228 11.65 -14.99 -4.62
N VAL A 229 11.91 -14.28 -5.72
CA VAL A 229 12.63 -12.99 -5.68
C VAL A 229 11.91 -11.99 -4.80
N SER A 230 10.59 -11.89 -4.95
CA SER A 230 9.74 -11.03 -4.12
C SER A 230 9.78 -11.44 -2.64
N PHE A 231 9.69 -12.74 -2.36
CA PHE A 231 9.80 -13.31 -1.01
C PHE A 231 11.11 -12.94 -0.34
N VAL A 232 12.25 -13.16 -1.01
CA VAL A 232 13.58 -12.85 -0.48
C VAL A 232 13.71 -11.36 -0.17
N TYR A 233 13.23 -10.48 -1.05
CA TYR A 233 13.25 -9.04 -0.81
C TYR A 233 12.45 -8.67 0.46
N ILE A 234 11.22 -9.16 0.59
CA ILE A 234 10.37 -8.87 1.74
C ILE A 234 11.02 -9.41 3.02
N LEU A 235 11.54 -10.63 2.99
CA LEU A 235 12.18 -11.26 4.13
C LEU A 235 13.38 -10.44 4.62
N ILE A 236 14.26 -10.00 3.70
CA ILE A 236 15.41 -9.15 4.04
C ILE A 236 14.92 -7.83 4.65
N SER A 237 13.91 -7.19 4.05
CA SER A 237 13.37 -5.92 4.55
C SER A 237 12.78 -6.07 5.97
N LEU A 238 12.07 -7.16 6.25
CA LEU A 238 11.51 -7.44 7.57
C LEU A 238 12.60 -7.75 8.60
N ILE A 239 13.64 -8.51 8.23
CA ILE A 239 14.79 -8.79 9.11
C ILE A 239 15.51 -7.49 9.49
N LEU A 240 15.82 -6.63 8.52
CA LEU A 240 16.45 -5.33 8.77
C LEU A 240 15.58 -4.44 9.67
N LEU A 241 14.29 -4.39 9.40
CA LEU A 241 13.35 -3.63 10.21
C LEU A 241 13.25 -4.16 11.64
N PHE A 242 13.27 -5.48 11.81
CA PHE A 242 13.24 -6.12 13.14
C PHE A 242 14.43 -5.68 14.00
N PHE A 243 15.65 -5.63 13.44
CA PHE A 243 16.85 -5.18 14.16
C PHE A 243 16.82 -3.69 14.49
N VAL A 244 16.16 -2.87 13.68
CA VAL A 244 16.12 -1.41 13.88
C VAL A 244 14.88 -0.94 14.64
N ARG A 245 13.86 -1.78 14.82
CA ARG A 245 12.56 -1.41 15.42
C ARG A 245 12.66 -0.64 16.74
N ASN A 246 13.60 -1.03 17.62
CA ASN A 246 13.79 -0.39 18.93
C ASN A 246 14.45 1.00 18.81
N LYS A 247 15.11 1.29 17.69
CA LYS A 247 15.74 2.58 17.39
C LYS A 247 14.81 3.55 16.65
N LEU A 248 13.61 3.12 16.27
CA LEU A 248 12.61 3.96 15.61
C LEU A 248 11.86 4.88 16.58
N ASN A 249 12.23 4.87 17.85
CA ASN A 249 11.66 5.79 18.83
C ASN A 249 11.93 7.25 18.41
N PRO A 250 10.93 8.17 18.56
CA PRO A 250 11.14 9.57 18.32
C PRO A 250 12.27 10.06 19.23
N GLN A 251 13.10 10.97 18.71
CA GLN A 251 14.09 11.65 19.52
C GLN A 251 13.42 12.83 20.22
N TYR A 252 13.63 12.95 21.50
CA TYR A 252 13.19 14.09 22.29
C TYR A 252 14.34 15.09 22.45
N ILE A 253 14.01 16.38 22.51
CA ILE A 253 14.95 17.49 22.77
C ILE A 253 15.02 17.73 24.26
#